data_823189a32b1506a239f3195609e11873
#
_entry.id   823189a32b1506a239f3195609e11873
#
_cell.length_a   1.000
_cell.length_b   1.000
_cell.length_c   1.000
_cell.angle_alpha   90.00
_cell.angle_beta   90.00
_cell.angle_gamma   90.00
#
_symmetry.space_group_name_H-M   'P 1'
#
loop_
_entity.id
_entity.type
_entity.pdbx_description
1 polymer ?
#
loop_
_entity_poly.entity_id
_entity_poly.type
_entity_poly.pdbx_seq_one_letter_code
_entity_poly.pdbx_strand_id
1 'polypeptide(L)'
;KLWHVYLNKLPANDERITWMKKVYETAVINLKEVAQEFRNYTLQDETHVLNVLDAMGGLLGDWTEKLTAEEIELLILAASLHDLGMVYTEDDKAFCFEDEAGYKKFLAEHCPELIGYTPDDWSEEVRQWYLRTLHPFRVSDVLSGNTWKDLFAGCPMQIISKRYILAVCQAHGEEPRELQNNPDLQYLEAGNVDPLFCALLLRLADLLDFDDTRAPRVLYGNTAYSEKSREEWDKHQVSAGFRYPDSPSAKELPYKAQCKNPAIEHAVRNFLDWVDDELGNCVRLQRYCKTGWRQEFTFPRAVSRREIESDGYMSGDFCLTMEQNQILKLLMGENLYDSRDVFVRELLQNAIDATLLRGQMDSSFVPEDARIDFWEWSDSEGNL
;
A
#
# COMPACT_ATOMS: atom_id res chain seq x y z
N LYS A 1 -16.79 13.38 -10.33
CA LYS A 1 -16.76 14.77 -9.84
C LYS A 1 -15.57 15.54 -10.39
N LEU A 2 -14.32 15.04 -10.29
CA LEU A 2 -13.08 15.72 -10.76
C LEU A 2 -13.14 16.13 -12.24
N TRP A 3 -13.53 15.21 -13.14
CA TRP A 3 -13.70 15.51 -14.57
C TRP A 3 -14.67 16.65 -14.83
N HIS A 4 -15.80 16.72 -14.10
CA HIS A 4 -16.76 17.79 -14.25
C HIS A 4 -16.19 19.16 -13.87
N VAL A 5 -15.49 19.22 -12.75
CA VAL A 5 -14.81 20.45 -12.29
C VAL A 5 -13.72 20.87 -13.27
N TYR A 6 -12.94 19.90 -13.78
CA TYR A 6 -11.90 20.15 -14.77
C TYR A 6 -12.46 20.79 -16.05
N LEU A 7 -13.51 20.19 -16.61
CA LEU A 7 -14.14 20.73 -17.81
C LEU A 7 -14.72 22.13 -17.63
N ASN A 8 -15.16 22.48 -16.41
CA ASN A 8 -15.66 23.83 -16.12
C ASN A 8 -14.52 24.87 -15.96
N LYS A 9 -13.29 24.41 -15.67
CA LYS A 9 -12.13 25.31 -15.52
C LYS A 9 -11.43 25.65 -16.85
N LEU A 10 -11.74 24.94 -17.90
CA LEU A 10 -11.08 25.06 -19.20
C LEU A 10 -12.05 25.48 -20.31
N PRO A 11 -11.54 26.14 -21.38
CA PRO A 11 -12.31 26.30 -22.61
C PRO A 11 -12.76 24.97 -23.20
N ALA A 12 -13.96 24.90 -23.76
CA ALA A 12 -14.53 23.65 -24.24
C ALA A 12 -13.69 22.91 -25.32
N ASN A 13 -12.84 23.65 -26.05
CA ASN A 13 -11.96 23.10 -27.10
C ASN A 13 -10.49 23.08 -26.67
N ASP A 14 -10.18 23.10 -25.37
CA ASP A 14 -8.81 23.02 -24.87
C ASP A 14 -8.19 21.68 -25.28
N GLU A 15 -7.03 21.70 -25.91
CA GLU A 15 -6.32 20.50 -26.38
C GLU A 15 -5.93 19.54 -25.25
N ARG A 16 -5.75 20.06 -24.02
CA ARG A 16 -5.48 19.27 -22.82
C ARG A 16 -6.58 18.26 -22.54
N ILE A 17 -7.84 18.64 -22.77
CA ILE A 17 -8.99 17.73 -22.57
C ILE A 17 -8.89 16.52 -23.50
N THR A 18 -8.57 16.73 -24.76
CA THR A 18 -8.44 15.66 -25.76
C THR A 18 -7.24 14.77 -25.43
N TRP A 19 -6.12 15.38 -25.06
CA TRP A 19 -4.92 14.64 -24.70
C TRP A 19 -5.12 13.80 -23.43
N MET A 20 -5.72 14.37 -22.39
CA MET A 20 -6.05 13.67 -21.15
C MET A 20 -6.93 12.45 -21.40
N LYS A 21 -7.97 12.59 -22.23
CA LYS A 21 -8.84 11.45 -22.61
C LYS A 21 -8.04 10.35 -23.30
N LYS A 22 -7.13 10.72 -24.21
CA LYS A 22 -6.28 9.75 -24.91
C LYS A 22 -5.35 9.01 -23.95
N VAL A 23 -4.77 9.70 -22.96
CA VAL A 23 -3.95 9.07 -21.92
C VAL A 23 -4.79 8.09 -21.11
N TYR A 24 -5.95 8.50 -20.65
CA TYR A 24 -6.89 7.64 -19.89
C TYR A 24 -7.28 6.39 -20.69
N GLU A 25 -7.72 6.54 -21.93
CA GLU A 25 -8.10 5.43 -22.81
C GLU A 25 -6.94 4.45 -23.04
N THR A 26 -5.73 4.99 -23.25
CA THR A 26 -4.53 4.17 -23.41
C THR A 26 -4.19 3.42 -22.13
N ALA A 27 -4.29 4.06 -20.97
CA ALA A 27 -4.05 3.43 -19.67
C ALA A 27 -5.05 2.28 -19.41
N VAL A 28 -6.35 2.52 -19.61
CA VAL A 28 -7.40 1.51 -19.43
C VAL A 28 -7.19 0.29 -20.35
N ILE A 29 -6.75 0.51 -21.58
CA ILE A 29 -6.43 -0.61 -22.50
C ILE A 29 -5.29 -1.47 -21.94
N ASN A 30 -4.21 -0.83 -21.45
CA ASN A 30 -3.07 -1.56 -20.89
C ASN A 30 -3.42 -2.27 -19.58
N LEU A 31 -4.21 -1.66 -18.69
CA LEU A 31 -4.63 -2.25 -17.42
C LEU A 31 -5.45 -3.54 -17.59
N LYS A 32 -6.10 -3.76 -18.72
CA LYS A 32 -6.81 -5.03 -19.01
C LYS A 32 -5.87 -6.25 -19.01
N GLU A 33 -4.60 -6.04 -19.33
CA GLU A 33 -3.61 -7.12 -19.29
C GLU A 33 -3.28 -7.56 -17.87
N VAL A 34 -3.43 -6.69 -16.86
CA VAL A 34 -3.13 -6.98 -15.45
C VAL A 34 -3.96 -8.17 -14.94
N ALA A 35 -5.24 -8.24 -15.30
CA ALA A 35 -6.12 -9.33 -14.87
C ALA A 35 -5.70 -10.72 -15.41
N GLN A 36 -4.95 -10.77 -16.50
CA GLN A 36 -4.43 -12.02 -17.07
C GLN A 36 -3.22 -12.51 -16.28
N GLU A 37 -2.39 -11.58 -15.82
CA GLU A 37 -1.16 -11.85 -15.09
C GLU A 37 -1.41 -12.11 -13.60
N PHE A 38 -2.19 -11.25 -12.97
CA PHE A 38 -2.45 -11.27 -11.54
C PHE A 38 -3.84 -11.86 -11.20
N ARG A 39 -4.10 -13.09 -11.66
CA ARG A 39 -5.40 -13.78 -11.51
C ARG A 39 -5.85 -13.98 -10.07
N ASN A 40 -4.90 -14.00 -9.14
CA ASN A 40 -5.14 -14.19 -7.72
C ASN A 40 -5.49 -12.89 -6.99
N TYR A 41 -5.40 -11.75 -7.65
CA TYR A 41 -5.66 -10.44 -7.08
C TYR A 41 -7.00 -9.87 -7.56
N THR A 42 -7.50 -8.87 -6.85
CA THR A 42 -8.69 -8.12 -7.23
C THR A 42 -8.44 -7.29 -8.49
N LEU A 43 -9.51 -6.94 -9.20
CA LEU A 43 -9.38 -6.28 -10.50
C LEU A 43 -8.70 -4.90 -10.41
N GLN A 44 -7.75 -4.68 -11.33
CA GLN A 44 -7.08 -3.39 -11.54
C GLN A 44 -7.42 -2.91 -12.97
N ASP A 45 -8.68 -2.57 -13.18
CA ASP A 45 -9.21 -2.22 -14.50
C ASP A 45 -9.79 -0.80 -14.53
N GLU A 46 -10.58 -0.49 -15.56
CA GLU A 46 -11.26 0.80 -15.69
C GLU A 46 -12.14 1.12 -14.48
N THR A 47 -12.78 0.11 -13.88
CA THR A 47 -13.64 0.30 -12.70
C THR A 47 -12.84 0.81 -11.54
N HIS A 48 -11.65 0.22 -11.30
CA HIS A 48 -10.72 0.69 -10.27
C HIS A 48 -10.32 2.15 -10.48
N VAL A 49 -9.89 2.52 -11.69
CA VAL A 49 -9.50 3.92 -11.99
C VAL A 49 -10.66 4.89 -11.71
N LEU A 50 -11.88 4.53 -12.10
CA LEU A 50 -13.07 5.34 -11.84
C LEU A 50 -13.39 5.45 -10.35
N ASN A 51 -13.30 4.35 -9.62
CA ASN A 51 -13.55 4.32 -8.18
C ASN A 51 -12.51 5.18 -7.43
N VAL A 52 -11.23 5.13 -7.80
CA VAL A 52 -10.18 5.98 -7.24
C VAL A 52 -10.50 7.47 -7.49
N LEU A 53 -10.90 7.83 -8.71
CA LEU A 53 -11.31 9.21 -9.04
C LEU A 53 -12.55 9.66 -8.26
N ASP A 54 -13.51 8.76 -8.05
CA ASP A 54 -14.71 9.05 -7.27
C ASP A 54 -14.40 9.15 -5.78
N ALA A 55 -13.49 8.34 -5.27
CA ALA A 55 -12.98 8.41 -3.90
C ALA A 55 -12.28 9.75 -3.64
N MET A 56 -11.38 10.19 -4.52
CA MET A 56 -10.76 11.52 -4.43
C MET A 56 -11.80 12.64 -4.39
N GLY A 57 -12.76 12.59 -5.32
CA GLY A 57 -13.85 13.57 -5.40
C GLY A 57 -14.79 13.54 -4.19
N GLY A 58 -15.00 12.36 -3.59
CA GLY A 58 -15.76 12.15 -2.38
C GLY A 58 -15.06 12.69 -1.15
N LEU A 59 -13.78 12.40 -0.97
CA LEU A 59 -12.94 12.91 0.11
C LEU A 59 -12.89 14.44 0.11
N LEU A 60 -12.70 15.04 -1.06
CA LEU A 60 -12.62 16.48 -1.20
C LEU A 60 -13.97 17.18 -1.03
N GLY A 61 -15.07 16.53 -1.36
CA GLY A 61 -16.37 17.18 -1.31
C GLY A 61 -16.38 18.50 -2.11
N ASP A 62 -16.83 19.61 -1.50
CA ASP A 62 -16.85 20.93 -2.13
C ASP A 62 -15.48 21.57 -2.29
N TRP A 63 -14.46 21.06 -1.58
CA TRP A 63 -13.07 21.50 -1.77
C TRP A 63 -12.51 21.18 -3.16
N THR A 64 -13.17 20.30 -3.92
CA THR A 64 -12.83 20.01 -5.33
C THR A 64 -12.75 21.29 -6.18
N GLU A 65 -13.60 22.28 -5.89
CA GLU A 65 -13.62 23.57 -6.60
C GLU A 65 -12.39 24.45 -6.30
N LYS A 66 -11.68 24.18 -5.21
CA LYS A 66 -10.45 24.89 -4.83
C LYS A 66 -9.20 24.39 -5.55
N LEU A 67 -9.24 23.17 -6.10
CA LEU A 67 -8.14 22.63 -6.91
C LEU A 67 -7.90 23.52 -8.14
N THR A 68 -6.64 23.67 -8.54
CA THR A 68 -6.31 24.26 -9.84
C THR A 68 -6.61 23.28 -10.97
N ALA A 69 -6.65 23.75 -12.21
CA ALA A 69 -6.80 22.85 -13.37
C ALA A 69 -5.64 21.85 -13.42
N GLU A 70 -4.44 22.33 -13.15
CA GLU A 70 -3.20 21.56 -13.14
C GLU A 70 -3.19 20.49 -12.03
N GLU A 71 -3.73 20.77 -10.84
CA GLU A 71 -3.89 19.76 -9.79
C GLU A 71 -4.88 18.66 -10.20
N ILE A 72 -5.98 19.04 -10.84
CA ILE A 72 -6.95 18.06 -11.34
C ILE A 72 -6.34 17.22 -12.46
N GLU A 73 -5.55 17.83 -13.36
CA GLU A 73 -4.78 17.12 -14.39
C GLU A 73 -3.87 16.06 -13.74
N LEU A 74 -3.11 16.48 -12.73
CA LEU A 74 -2.19 15.59 -12.02
C LEU A 74 -2.93 14.44 -11.32
N LEU A 75 -4.07 14.71 -10.68
CA LEU A 75 -4.89 13.68 -10.02
C LEU A 75 -5.49 12.68 -11.02
N ILE A 76 -6.04 13.16 -12.13
CA ILE A 76 -6.65 12.29 -13.15
C ILE A 76 -5.57 11.42 -13.81
N LEU A 77 -4.42 12.01 -14.15
CA LEU A 77 -3.30 11.27 -14.73
C LEU A 77 -2.74 10.24 -13.75
N ALA A 78 -2.52 10.63 -12.50
CA ALA A 78 -2.01 9.73 -11.49
C ALA A 78 -2.97 8.56 -11.22
N ALA A 79 -4.28 8.81 -11.08
CA ALA A 79 -5.28 7.75 -10.95
C ALA A 79 -5.31 6.80 -12.15
N SER A 80 -5.07 7.31 -13.37
CA SER A 80 -5.09 6.48 -14.58
C SER A 80 -3.81 5.65 -14.76
N LEU A 81 -2.69 6.09 -14.19
CA LEU A 81 -1.37 5.56 -14.51
C LEU A 81 -0.69 4.81 -13.36
N HIS A 82 -1.13 4.98 -12.09
CA HIS A 82 -0.40 4.48 -10.92
C HIS A 82 -0.16 2.97 -10.94
N ASP A 83 -1.11 2.20 -11.46
CA ASP A 83 -1.05 0.74 -11.53
C ASP A 83 -0.47 0.19 -12.85
N LEU A 84 -0.08 1.05 -13.79
CA LEU A 84 0.52 0.57 -15.05
C LEU A 84 1.80 -0.23 -14.85
N GLY A 85 2.48 -0.04 -13.73
CA GLY A 85 3.63 -0.86 -13.35
C GLY A 85 3.30 -2.33 -13.11
N MET A 86 2.02 -2.69 -12.98
CA MET A 86 1.55 -4.09 -12.94
C MET A 86 1.46 -4.75 -14.33
N VAL A 87 1.64 -4.00 -15.40
CA VAL A 87 1.73 -4.57 -16.76
C VAL A 87 3.14 -5.10 -16.98
N TYR A 88 3.27 -6.40 -17.15
CA TYR A 88 4.54 -7.12 -17.31
C TYR A 88 4.59 -7.85 -18.65
N THR A 89 5.73 -7.75 -19.32
CA THR A 89 6.16 -8.71 -20.35
C THR A 89 6.99 -9.82 -19.68
N GLU A 90 7.23 -10.93 -20.37
CA GLU A 90 8.12 -11.98 -19.85
C GLU A 90 9.56 -11.47 -19.64
N ASP A 91 10.04 -10.57 -20.51
CA ASP A 91 11.35 -9.95 -20.35
C ASP A 91 11.41 -9.05 -19.11
N ASP A 92 10.33 -8.29 -18.81
CA ASP A 92 10.24 -7.48 -17.59
C ASP A 92 10.32 -8.35 -16.33
N LYS A 93 9.60 -9.48 -16.31
CA LYS A 93 9.63 -10.41 -15.18
C LYS A 93 11.02 -11.00 -14.99
N ALA A 94 11.65 -11.46 -16.08
CA ALA A 94 13.01 -11.99 -16.03
C ALA A 94 13.98 -10.96 -15.44
N PHE A 95 13.90 -9.72 -15.90
CA PHE A 95 14.73 -8.63 -15.38
C PHE A 95 14.50 -8.37 -13.88
N CYS A 96 13.25 -8.39 -13.42
CA CYS A 96 12.94 -8.22 -12.00
C CYS A 96 13.50 -9.38 -11.14
N PHE A 97 13.48 -10.61 -11.65
CA PHE A 97 14.00 -11.79 -10.94
C PHE A 97 15.53 -11.89 -10.99
N GLU A 98 16.20 -11.15 -11.87
CA GLU A 98 17.66 -11.02 -11.89
C GLU A 98 18.18 -10.04 -10.83
N ASP A 99 17.34 -9.14 -10.29
CA ASP A 99 17.71 -8.22 -9.20
C ASP A 99 17.82 -8.96 -7.85
N GLU A 100 18.98 -9.57 -7.63
CA GLU A 100 19.25 -10.36 -6.42
C GLU A 100 19.13 -9.52 -5.13
N ALA A 101 19.51 -8.24 -5.16
CA ALA A 101 19.41 -7.37 -4.00
C ALA A 101 17.95 -7.04 -3.68
N GLY A 102 17.15 -6.78 -4.70
CA GLY A 102 15.72 -6.48 -4.56
C GLY A 102 14.94 -7.67 -4.02
N TYR A 103 15.10 -8.85 -4.60
CA TYR A 103 14.34 -10.00 -4.13
C TYR A 103 14.79 -10.50 -2.74
N LYS A 104 16.09 -10.40 -2.40
CA LYS A 104 16.56 -10.73 -1.03
C LYS A 104 15.97 -9.79 0.02
N LYS A 105 15.86 -8.50 -0.30
CA LYS A 105 15.18 -7.54 0.59
C LYS A 105 13.72 -7.92 0.78
N PHE A 106 13.00 -8.22 -0.29
CA PHE A 106 11.62 -8.67 -0.23
C PHE A 106 11.45 -9.92 0.64
N LEU A 107 12.32 -10.94 0.45
CA LEU A 107 12.28 -12.14 1.27
C LEU A 107 12.49 -11.83 2.75
N ALA A 108 13.48 -10.98 3.08
CA ALA A 108 13.76 -10.62 4.46
C ALA A 108 12.59 -9.91 5.15
N GLU A 109 11.84 -9.11 4.41
CA GLU A 109 10.71 -8.34 4.92
C GLU A 109 9.40 -9.13 4.96
N HIS A 110 9.19 -10.06 4.01
CA HIS A 110 7.88 -10.67 3.77
C HIS A 110 7.82 -12.19 3.85
N CYS A 111 8.92 -12.87 3.52
CA CYS A 111 8.99 -14.33 3.42
C CYS A 111 10.32 -14.86 3.98
N PRO A 112 10.64 -14.60 5.27
CA PRO A 112 11.93 -14.99 5.85
C PRO A 112 12.21 -16.49 5.77
N GLU A 113 11.17 -17.32 5.68
CA GLU A 113 11.28 -18.77 5.50
C GLU A 113 11.84 -19.19 4.13
N LEU A 114 11.83 -18.29 3.16
CA LEU A 114 12.35 -18.52 1.81
C LEU A 114 13.76 -17.94 1.59
N ILE A 115 14.38 -17.41 2.64
CA ILE A 115 15.78 -16.93 2.54
C ILE A 115 16.69 -18.09 2.15
N GLY A 116 17.43 -17.89 1.06
CA GLY A 116 18.32 -18.91 0.48
C GLY A 116 17.74 -19.63 -0.74
N TYR A 117 16.47 -19.44 -1.04
CA TYR A 117 15.86 -19.90 -2.29
C TYR A 117 15.94 -18.83 -3.37
N THR A 118 15.98 -19.25 -4.62
CA THR A 118 15.94 -18.35 -5.79
C THR A 118 14.51 -18.19 -6.30
N PRO A 119 14.20 -17.17 -7.11
CA PRO A 119 12.87 -17.00 -7.69
C PRO A 119 12.33 -18.22 -8.45
N ASP A 120 13.19 -19.09 -8.96
CA ASP A 120 12.79 -20.32 -9.66
C ASP A 120 12.17 -21.36 -8.69
N ASP A 121 12.53 -21.29 -7.43
CA ASP A 121 12.05 -22.20 -6.39
C ASP A 121 10.75 -21.70 -5.72
N TRP A 122 10.30 -20.46 -6.04
CA TRP A 122 9.15 -19.86 -5.41
C TRP A 122 7.82 -20.35 -5.99
N SER A 123 6.79 -20.37 -5.16
CA SER A 123 5.43 -20.55 -5.66
C SER A 123 5.02 -19.36 -6.54
N GLU A 124 4.08 -19.60 -7.45
CA GLU A 124 3.52 -18.55 -8.31
C GLU A 124 2.95 -17.37 -7.49
N GLU A 125 2.35 -17.65 -6.34
CA GLU A 125 1.82 -16.63 -5.43
C GLU A 125 2.91 -15.70 -4.89
N VAL A 126 4.06 -16.25 -4.48
CA VAL A 126 5.20 -15.45 -3.98
C VAL A 126 5.83 -14.65 -5.12
N ARG A 127 5.93 -15.23 -6.33
CA ARG A 127 6.40 -14.52 -7.52
C ARG A 127 5.51 -13.32 -7.86
N GLN A 128 4.21 -13.52 -7.89
CA GLN A 128 3.23 -12.45 -8.13
C GLN A 128 3.28 -11.39 -7.01
N TRP A 129 3.44 -11.82 -5.76
CA TRP A 129 3.56 -10.87 -4.64
C TRP A 129 4.81 -10.00 -4.78
N TYR A 130 5.96 -10.59 -5.09
CA TYR A 130 7.18 -9.82 -5.35
C TYR A 130 6.98 -8.80 -6.48
N LEU A 131 6.50 -9.24 -7.64
CA LEU A 131 6.23 -8.35 -8.77
C LEU A 131 5.27 -7.22 -8.40
N ARG A 132 4.24 -7.52 -7.60
CA ARG A 132 3.31 -6.51 -7.12
C ARG A 132 3.98 -5.46 -6.23
N THR A 133 4.97 -5.81 -5.41
CA THR A 133 5.68 -4.81 -4.59
C THR A 133 6.50 -3.82 -5.42
N LEU A 134 6.87 -4.18 -6.64
CA LEU A 134 7.66 -3.34 -7.52
C LEU A 134 6.82 -2.37 -8.37
N HIS A 135 5.51 -2.61 -8.51
CA HIS A 135 4.69 -1.88 -9.49
C HIS A 135 4.69 -0.36 -9.34
N PRO A 136 4.72 0.26 -8.14
CA PRO A 136 4.72 1.71 -8.04
C PRO A 136 5.92 2.34 -8.73
N PHE A 137 7.07 1.72 -8.63
CA PHE A 137 8.33 2.21 -9.20
C PHE A 137 8.45 1.89 -10.69
N ARG A 138 7.88 0.77 -11.15
CA ARG A 138 7.90 0.34 -12.55
C ARG A 138 7.06 1.21 -13.49
N VAL A 139 6.15 2.04 -12.98
CA VAL A 139 5.41 2.99 -13.81
C VAL A 139 6.36 3.82 -14.70
N SER A 140 7.55 4.17 -14.19
CA SER A 140 8.57 4.89 -14.97
C SER A 140 9.03 4.12 -16.20
N ASP A 141 9.20 2.80 -16.09
CA ASP A 141 9.69 1.93 -17.15
C ASP A 141 8.61 1.75 -18.21
N VAL A 142 7.37 1.46 -17.79
CA VAL A 142 6.23 1.36 -18.71
C VAL A 142 6.03 2.66 -19.49
N LEU A 143 6.04 3.82 -18.84
CA LEU A 143 5.91 5.10 -19.49
C LEU A 143 7.13 5.50 -20.34
N SER A 144 8.21 4.74 -20.27
CA SER A 144 9.38 4.87 -21.15
C SER A 144 9.27 4.05 -22.44
N GLY A 145 8.25 3.24 -22.60
CA GLY A 145 7.92 2.52 -23.83
C GLY A 145 7.52 3.46 -24.97
N ASN A 146 7.65 2.99 -26.21
CA ASN A 146 7.46 3.84 -27.42
C ASN A 146 6.08 4.49 -27.47
N THR A 147 5.01 3.74 -27.21
CA THR A 147 3.63 4.27 -27.21
C THR A 147 3.45 5.44 -26.28
N TRP A 148 4.03 5.35 -25.06
CA TRP A 148 3.95 6.38 -24.03
C TRP A 148 4.88 7.56 -24.35
N LYS A 149 6.09 7.29 -24.88
CA LYS A 149 6.99 8.35 -25.35
C LYS A 149 6.33 9.24 -26.40
N ASP A 150 5.69 8.64 -27.40
CA ASP A 150 5.02 9.37 -28.48
C ASP A 150 3.83 10.16 -27.91
N LEU A 151 3.07 9.58 -26.98
CA LEU A 151 1.93 10.25 -26.36
C LEU A 151 2.37 11.45 -25.50
N PHE A 152 3.43 11.30 -24.70
CA PHE A 152 3.97 12.38 -23.88
C PHE A 152 4.76 13.42 -24.68
N ALA A 153 5.32 13.08 -25.83
CA ALA A 153 5.91 14.05 -26.75
C ALA A 153 4.89 15.07 -27.27
N GLY A 154 3.62 14.66 -27.38
CA GLY A 154 2.49 15.54 -27.75
C GLY A 154 1.77 16.17 -26.57
N CYS A 155 2.32 16.14 -25.36
CA CYS A 155 1.69 16.68 -24.16
C CYS A 155 1.53 18.21 -24.24
N PRO A 156 0.30 18.74 -24.17
CA PRO A 156 0.06 20.18 -24.26
C PRO A 156 0.23 20.91 -22.91
N MET A 157 0.51 20.18 -21.82
CA MET A 157 0.65 20.76 -20.49
C MET A 157 1.98 21.47 -20.35
N GLN A 158 1.98 22.67 -19.77
CA GLN A 158 3.16 23.48 -19.58
C GLN A 158 3.78 23.33 -18.19
N ILE A 159 2.96 23.03 -17.17
CA ILE A 159 3.35 23.01 -15.76
C ILE A 159 3.54 21.57 -15.30
N ILE A 160 2.57 20.70 -15.59
CA ILE A 160 2.63 19.30 -15.21
C ILE A 160 3.49 18.53 -16.19
N SER A 161 4.66 18.11 -15.73
CA SER A 161 5.58 17.26 -16.49
C SER A 161 5.45 15.79 -16.06
N LYS A 162 5.92 14.88 -16.91
CA LYS A 162 6.00 13.43 -16.63
C LYS A 162 6.65 13.14 -15.26
N ARG A 163 7.64 13.94 -14.83
CA ARG A 163 8.34 13.80 -13.56
C ARG A 163 7.40 13.90 -12.36
N TYR A 164 6.50 14.90 -12.34
CA TYR A 164 5.53 15.07 -11.24
C TYR A 164 4.45 13.99 -11.25
N ILE A 165 4.01 13.58 -12.43
CA ILE A 165 3.06 12.46 -12.58
C ILE A 165 3.65 11.18 -12.00
N LEU A 166 4.90 10.87 -12.36
CA LEU A 166 5.61 9.71 -11.83
C LEU A 166 5.77 9.78 -10.31
N ALA A 167 6.18 10.93 -9.77
CA ALA A 167 6.34 11.11 -8.33
C ALA A 167 5.03 10.85 -7.56
N VAL A 168 3.90 11.36 -8.08
CA VAL A 168 2.58 11.13 -7.46
C VAL A 168 2.16 9.67 -7.61
N CYS A 169 2.38 9.04 -8.78
CA CYS A 169 2.12 7.61 -8.95
C CYS A 169 2.95 6.75 -7.99
N GLN A 170 4.27 6.98 -7.90
CA GLN A 170 5.17 6.22 -7.05
C GLN A 170 4.85 6.38 -5.55
N ALA A 171 4.37 7.56 -5.17
CA ALA A 171 4.03 7.88 -3.79
C ALA A 171 3.04 6.88 -3.16
N HIS A 172 2.17 6.19 -3.93
CA HIS A 172 1.23 5.23 -3.34
C HIS A 172 1.92 3.97 -2.78
N GLY A 173 3.14 3.65 -3.25
CA GLY A 173 3.94 2.53 -2.74
C GLY A 173 5.12 2.95 -1.86
N GLU A 174 5.41 4.26 -1.72
CA GLU A 174 6.51 4.76 -0.89
C GLU A 174 6.14 4.80 0.60
N GLU A 175 7.15 4.68 1.46
CA GLU A 175 6.99 4.90 2.88
C GLU A 175 6.53 6.34 3.17
N PRO A 176 5.47 6.57 3.97
CA PRO A 176 4.92 7.91 4.18
C PRO A 176 5.94 8.96 4.65
N ARG A 177 6.96 8.54 5.44
CA ARG A 177 8.02 9.44 5.94
C ARG A 177 8.95 9.97 4.85
N GLU A 178 9.06 9.27 3.72
CA GLU A 178 9.93 9.68 2.61
C GLU A 178 9.28 10.75 1.74
N LEU A 179 7.95 10.79 1.68
CA LEU A 179 7.20 11.69 0.81
C LEU A 179 7.51 13.18 1.06
N GLN A 180 7.70 13.56 2.33
CA GLN A 180 8.00 14.95 2.69
C GLN A 180 9.37 15.45 2.16
N ASN A 181 10.29 14.52 1.88
CA ASN A 181 11.63 14.82 1.42
C ASN A 181 11.78 14.66 -0.11
N ASN A 182 10.75 14.12 -0.78
CA ASN A 182 10.79 13.91 -2.22
C ASN A 182 10.76 15.27 -2.94
N PRO A 183 11.81 15.64 -3.72
CA PRO A 183 11.89 16.94 -4.38
C PRO A 183 10.82 17.14 -5.46
N ASP A 184 10.28 16.04 -6.00
CA ASP A 184 9.27 16.08 -7.05
C ASP A 184 7.84 16.16 -6.51
N LEU A 185 7.68 16.05 -5.18
CA LEU A 185 6.42 16.28 -4.48
C LEU A 185 6.36 17.69 -3.84
N GLN A 186 7.40 18.52 -4.01
CA GLN A 186 7.39 19.89 -3.48
C GLN A 186 6.42 20.78 -4.26
N TYR A 187 5.85 21.76 -3.54
CA TYR A 187 4.92 22.73 -4.11
C TYR A 187 5.51 23.49 -5.31
N LEU A 188 4.71 23.62 -6.37
CA LEU A 188 5.05 24.33 -7.59
C LEU A 188 4.39 25.70 -7.61
N GLU A 189 5.20 26.77 -7.49
CA GLU A 189 4.71 28.14 -7.57
C GLU A 189 4.03 28.42 -8.94
N ALA A 190 4.61 27.90 -10.03
CA ALA A 190 3.99 27.95 -11.34
C ALA A 190 2.72 27.06 -11.32
N GLY A 191 1.57 27.66 -11.57
CA GLY A 191 0.28 26.95 -11.56
C GLY A 191 -0.33 26.69 -10.19
N ASN A 192 0.35 27.05 -9.09
CA ASN A 192 -0.15 26.84 -7.73
C ASN A 192 -0.54 25.38 -7.46
N VAL A 193 0.34 24.44 -7.84
CA VAL A 193 0.15 22.99 -7.74
C VAL A 193 0.86 22.44 -6.52
N ASP A 194 0.21 21.56 -5.79
CA ASP A 194 0.77 20.85 -4.65
C ASP A 194 0.81 19.34 -4.92
N PRO A 195 1.91 18.82 -5.50
CA PRO A 195 2.04 17.41 -5.80
C PRO A 195 1.97 16.51 -4.56
N LEU A 196 2.45 16.98 -3.40
CA LEU A 196 2.33 16.22 -2.14
C LEU A 196 0.87 16.03 -1.77
N PHE A 197 0.05 17.10 -1.85
CA PHE A 197 -1.38 17.00 -1.56
C PHE A 197 -2.08 16.03 -2.52
N CYS A 198 -1.71 16.06 -3.82
CA CYS A 198 -2.21 15.12 -4.81
C CYS A 198 -1.79 13.67 -4.50
N ALA A 199 -0.55 13.46 -4.06
CA ALA A 199 -0.06 12.15 -3.67
C ALA A 199 -0.80 11.58 -2.45
N LEU A 200 -1.08 12.39 -1.44
CA LEU A 200 -1.86 11.97 -0.27
C LEU A 200 -3.30 11.57 -0.66
N LEU A 201 -3.91 12.32 -1.58
CA LEU A 201 -5.24 11.98 -2.10
C LEU A 201 -5.23 10.67 -2.89
N LEU A 202 -4.22 10.44 -3.74
CA LEU A 202 -4.11 9.19 -4.50
C LEU A 202 -3.94 7.99 -3.57
N ARG A 203 -2.97 8.05 -2.68
CA ARG A 203 -2.69 6.96 -1.71
C ARG A 203 -3.94 6.55 -0.96
N LEU A 204 -4.66 7.54 -0.42
CA LEU A 204 -5.87 7.26 0.34
C LEU A 204 -6.99 6.75 -0.57
N ALA A 205 -7.19 7.36 -1.73
CA ALA A 205 -8.27 6.99 -2.64
C ALA A 205 -8.10 5.58 -3.21
N ASP A 206 -6.87 5.18 -3.53
CA ASP A 206 -6.54 3.81 -3.95
C ASP A 206 -6.90 2.80 -2.86
N LEU A 207 -6.48 3.05 -1.62
CA LEU A 207 -6.81 2.20 -0.47
C LEU A 207 -8.31 2.14 -0.18
N LEU A 208 -9.07 3.21 -0.46
CA LEU A 208 -10.52 3.29 -0.23
C LEU A 208 -11.35 2.60 -1.33
N ASP A 209 -10.75 2.19 -2.44
CA ASP A 209 -11.42 1.36 -3.44
C ASP A 209 -11.54 -0.09 -2.94
N PHE A 210 -12.39 -0.27 -1.94
CA PHE A 210 -12.57 -1.52 -1.21
C PHE A 210 -14.06 -1.86 -1.06
N ASP A 211 -14.61 -2.43 -2.12
CA ASP A 211 -16.00 -2.91 -2.19
C ASP A 211 -16.12 -4.16 -3.07
N ASP A 212 -17.34 -4.64 -3.29
CA ASP A 212 -17.62 -5.84 -4.04
C ASP A 212 -17.40 -5.71 -5.56
N THR A 213 -17.23 -4.51 -6.09
CA THR A 213 -16.91 -4.28 -7.52
C THR A 213 -15.50 -4.78 -7.87
N ARG A 214 -14.58 -4.77 -6.90
CA ARG A 214 -13.20 -5.27 -7.05
C ARG A 214 -13.13 -6.81 -7.07
N ALA A 215 -14.14 -7.50 -6.57
CA ALA A 215 -14.20 -8.96 -6.47
C ALA A 215 -15.53 -9.52 -7.03
N PRO A 216 -15.80 -9.38 -8.32
CA PRO A 216 -17.07 -9.81 -8.89
C PRO A 216 -17.32 -11.31 -8.69
N ARG A 217 -18.51 -11.67 -8.19
CA ARG A 217 -18.90 -13.05 -7.87
C ARG A 217 -18.79 -14.01 -9.05
N VAL A 218 -18.96 -13.51 -10.28
CA VAL A 218 -18.85 -14.32 -11.50
C VAL A 218 -17.42 -14.84 -11.69
N LEU A 219 -16.41 -14.06 -11.33
CA LEU A 219 -15.01 -14.47 -11.42
C LEU A 219 -14.61 -15.37 -10.26
N TYR A 220 -15.12 -15.10 -9.06
CA TYR A 220 -14.82 -15.86 -7.85
C TYR A 220 -15.15 -17.36 -8.00
N GLY A 221 -16.28 -17.71 -8.62
CA GLY A 221 -16.71 -19.10 -8.79
C GLY A 221 -15.90 -19.91 -9.83
N ASN A 222 -15.11 -19.24 -10.66
CA ASN A 222 -14.42 -19.86 -11.80
C ASN A 222 -12.90 -19.97 -11.65
N THR A 223 -12.33 -19.47 -10.56
CA THR A 223 -10.87 -19.44 -10.33
C THR A 223 -10.53 -20.24 -9.08
N ALA A 224 -9.45 -21.06 -9.16
CA ALA A 224 -8.90 -21.76 -8.00
C ALA A 224 -7.94 -20.80 -7.28
N TYR A 225 -8.43 -20.16 -6.22
CA TYR A 225 -7.65 -19.24 -5.39
C TYR A 225 -6.86 -19.99 -4.31
N SER A 226 -5.69 -19.46 -3.93
CA SER A 226 -5.04 -19.81 -2.68
C SER A 226 -5.88 -19.36 -1.48
N GLU A 227 -5.57 -19.85 -0.28
CA GLU A 227 -6.30 -19.49 0.94
C GLU A 227 -6.22 -17.98 1.21
N LYS A 228 -5.02 -17.37 1.07
CA LYS A 228 -4.82 -15.92 1.22
C LYS A 228 -5.58 -15.11 0.19
N SER A 229 -5.51 -15.50 -1.08
CA SER A 229 -6.23 -14.81 -2.14
C SER A 229 -7.73 -14.90 -1.96
N ARG A 230 -8.23 -16.04 -1.46
CA ARG A 230 -9.64 -16.23 -1.14
C ARG A 230 -10.10 -15.29 -0.03
N GLU A 231 -9.29 -15.14 1.05
CA GLU A 231 -9.58 -14.19 2.12
C GLU A 231 -9.67 -12.75 1.60
N GLU A 232 -8.74 -12.33 0.71
CA GLU A 232 -8.79 -11.01 0.08
C GLU A 232 -10.09 -10.80 -0.71
N TRP A 233 -10.45 -11.76 -1.54
CA TRP A 233 -11.69 -11.71 -2.31
C TRP A 233 -12.94 -11.71 -1.42
N ASP A 234 -12.96 -12.54 -0.36
CA ASP A 234 -14.07 -12.62 0.58
C ASP A 234 -14.27 -11.29 1.33
N LYS A 235 -13.19 -10.61 1.73
CA LYS A 235 -13.25 -9.27 2.35
C LYS A 235 -13.96 -8.27 1.44
N HIS A 236 -13.61 -8.23 0.16
CA HIS A 236 -14.27 -7.35 -0.81
C HIS A 236 -15.75 -7.71 -1.00
N GLN A 237 -16.09 -8.99 -1.11
CA GLN A 237 -17.48 -9.42 -1.35
C GLN A 237 -18.45 -9.11 -0.22
N VAL A 238 -17.99 -8.99 1.02
CA VAL A 238 -18.84 -8.60 2.17
C VAL A 238 -18.91 -7.09 2.34
N SER A 239 -18.10 -6.33 1.62
CA SER A 239 -17.93 -4.88 1.74
C SER A 239 -18.86 -4.14 0.78
N ALA A 240 -19.65 -3.21 1.31
CA ALA A 240 -20.40 -2.24 0.52
C ALA A 240 -19.62 -0.91 0.33
N GLY A 241 -18.37 -0.89 0.79
CA GLY A 241 -17.45 0.22 0.61
C GLY A 241 -17.61 1.36 1.59
N PHE A 242 -16.89 2.43 1.30
CA PHE A 242 -16.88 3.67 2.07
C PHE A 242 -17.95 4.64 1.56
N ARG A 243 -18.48 5.43 2.50
CA ARG A 243 -19.38 6.54 2.15
C ARG A 243 -18.72 7.86 2.50
N TYR A 244 -18.74 8.77 1.55
CA TYR A 244 -18.15 10.09 1.72
C TYR A 244 -19.20 11.04 2.31
N PRO A 245 -18.93 11.63 3.51
CA PRO A 245 -19.90 12.48 4.16
C PRO A 245 -20.07 13.81 3.41
N ASP A 246 -21.28 14.32 3.37
CA ASP A 246 -21.59 15.62 2.76
C ASP A 246 -20.93 16.81 3.50
N SER A 247 -20.56 16.61 4.76
CA SER A 247 -19.89 17.62 5.55
C SER A 247 -18.37 17.54 5.43
N PRO A 248 -17.70 18.58 4.94
CA PRO A 248 -16.23 18.61 4.83
C PRO A 248 -15.48 18.59 6.17
N SER A 249 -16.20 18.65 7.29
CA SER A 249 -15.67 18.57 8.65
C SER A 249 -15.93 17.24 9.34
N ALA A 250 -16.41 16.24 8.61
CA ALA A 250 -16.61 14.90 9.16
C ALA A 250 -15.28 14.29 9.57
N LYS A 251 -15.21 13.85 10.84
CA LYS A 251 -14.00 13.27 11.41
C LYS A 251 -13.88 11.78 11.15
N GLU A 252 -14.98 11.12 10.86
CA GLU A 252 -15.05 9.69 10.60
C GLU A 252 -15.51 9.44 9.17
N LEU A 253 -14.92 8.41 8.55
CA LEU A 253 -15.33 7.90 7.24
C LEU A 253 -16.22 6.68 7.46
N PRO A 254 -17.55 6.76 7.17
CA PRO A 254 -18.43 5.62 7.34
C PRO A 254 -18.06 4.48 6.40
N TYR A 255 -17.99 3.26 6.93
CA TYR A 255 -17.77 2.04 6.18
C TYR A 255 -18.89 1.04 6.48
N LYS A 256 -19.34 0.32 5.45
CA LYS A 256 -20.42 -0.65 5.56
C LYS A 256 -19.99 -2.02 5.04
N ALA A 257 -20.25 -3.06 5.87
CA ALA A 257 -20.06 -4.45 5.48
C ALA A 257 -21.11 -5.34 6.14
N GLN A 258 -21.41 -6.50 5.52
CA GLN A 258 -22.23 -7.56 6.11
C GLN A 258 -21.44 -8.86 6.12
N CYS A 259 -21.00 -9.26 7.32
CA CYS A 259 -20.12 -10.41 7.52
C CYS A 259 -20.91 -11.61 8.03
N LYS A 260 -20.75 -12.76 7.35
CA LYS A 260 -21.34 -14.06 7.77
C LYS A 260 -20.31 -15.01 8.38
N ASN A 261 -19.05 -14.60 8.38
CA ASN A 261 -17.92 -15.38 8.88
C ASN A 261 -17.07 -14.51 9.82
N PRO A 262 -16.85 -14.93 11.08
CA PRO A 262 -16.02 -14.18 12.02
C PRO A 262 -14.58 -13.91 11.53
N ALA A 263 -13.97 -14.85 10.83
CA ALA A 263 -12.61 -14.69 10.31
C ALA A 263 -12.56 -13.58 9.23
N ILE A 264 -13.57 -13.52 8.35
CA ILE A 264 -13.66 -12.47 7.34
C ILE A 264 -13.94 -11.11 7.97
N GLU A 265 -14.81 -11.03 8.99
CA GLU A 265 -15.01 -9.79 9.76
C GLU A 265 -13.71 -9.32 10.41
N HIS A 266 -12.95 -10.24 11.02
CA HIS A 266 -11.66 -9.90 11.60
C HIS A 266 -10.69 -9.36 10.53
N ALA A 267 -10.60 -10.01 9.39
CA ALA A 267 -9.77 -9.56 8.27
C ALA A 267 -10.20 -8.18 7.73
N VAL A 268 -11.51 -7.92 7.65
CA VAL A 268 -12.04 -6.58 7.32
C VAL A 268 -11.62 -5.56 8.36
N ARG A 269 -11.75 -5.85 9.65
CA ARG A 269 -11.36 -4.93 10.72
C ARG A 269 -9.87 -4.61 10.69
N ASN A 270 -9.01 -5.60 10.46
CA ASN A 270 -7.56 -5.40 10.29
C ASN A 270 -7.25 -4.50 9.08
N PHE A 271 -7.97 -4.67 7.98
CA PHE A 271 -7.85 -3.77 6.84
C PHE A 271 -8.25 -2.33 7.20
N LEU A 272 -9.33 -2.15 7.95
CA LEU A 272 -9.75 -0.82 8.39
C LEU A 272 -8.78 -0.18 9.40
N ASP A 273 -8.05 -0.96 10.18
CA ASP A 273 -6.96 -0.45 11.02
C ASP A 273 -5.81 0.10 10.15
N TRP A 274 -5.47 -0.58 9.06
CA TRP A 274 -4.52 -0.03 8.09
C TRP A 274 -5.02 1.26 7.42
N VAL A 275 -6.31 1.35 7.08
CA VAL A 275 -6.90 2.60 6.58
C VAL A 275 -6.79 3.71 7.61
N ASP A 276 -7.02 3.44 8.91
CA ASP A 276 -6.87 4.42 9.98
C ASP A 276 -5.43 4.91 10.11
N ASP A 277 -4.45 4.02 9.98
CA ASP A 277 -3.02 4.38 9.98
C ASP A 277 -2.68 5.30 8.80
N GLU A 278 -3.19 5.01 7.60
CA GLU A 278 -2.96 5.85 6.42
C GLU A 278 -3.68 7.20 6.52
N LEU A 279 -4.88 7.27 7.08
CA LEU A 279 -5.54 8.52 7.43
C LEU A 279 -4.68 9.36 8.39
N GLY A 280 -4.08 8.71 9.40
CA GLY A 280 -3.13 9.34 10.33
C GLY A 280 -1.89 9.88 9.62
N ASN A 281 -1.36 9.14 8.63
CA ASN A 281 -0.25 9.56 7.78
C ASN A 281 -0.61 10.80 6.96
N CYS A 282 -1.78 10.80 6.30
CA CYS A 282 -2.27 11.93 5.52
C CYS A 282 -2.40 13.20 6.38
N VAL A 283 -3.03 13.09 7.55
CA VAL A 283 -3.17 14.21 8.50
C VAL A 283 -1.79 14.74 8.94
N ARG A 284 -0.83 13.85 9.20
CA ARG A 284 0.51 14.25 9.61
C ARG A 284 1.29 14.93 8.48
N LEU A 285 1.20 14.41 7.26
CA LEU A 285 1.95 14.91 6.11
C LEU A 285 1.34 16.18 5.51
N GLN A 286 0.04 16.39 5.66
CA GLN A 286 -0.66 17.59 5.20
C GLN A 286 -0.02 18.90 5.68
N ARG A 287 0.65 18.90 6.84
CA ARG A 287 1.37 20.07 7.37
C ARG A 287 2.52 20.55 6.47
N TYR A 288 3.03 19.69 5.58
CA TYR A 288 4.08 20.03 4.61
C TYR A 288 3.50 20.54 3.29
N CYS A 289 2.19 20.40 3.07
CA CYS A 289 1.52 20.98 1.92
C CYS A 289 1.49 22.50 2.02
N LYS A 290 1.28 23.17 0.89
CA LYS A 290 1.18 24.63 0.82
C LYS A 290 0.13 25.16 1.77
N THR A 291 0.48 26.25 2.45
CA THR A 291 -0.46 27.00 3.32
C THR A 291 -1.67 27.52 2.55
N GLY A 292 -2.77 27.74 3.23
CA GLY A 292 -4.04 28.16 2.65
C GLY A 292 -5.10 27.06 2.76
N TRP A 293 -5.99 26.96 1.80
CA TRP A 293 -7.13 26.03 1.85
C TRP A 293 -6.72 24.55 2.06
N ARG A 294 -5.53 24.13 1.60
CA ARG A 294 -5.04 22.77 1.79
C ARG A 294 -4.76 22.44 3.25
N GLN A 295 -4.42 23.46 4.07
CA GLN A 295 -4.25 23.31 5.52
C GLN A 295 -5.60 23.42 6.28
N GLU A 296 -6.60 24.07 5.67
CA GLU A 296 -7.96 24.18 6.20
C GLU A 296 -8.77 22.91 5.90
N PHE A 297 -8.49 22.23 4.79
CA PHE A 297 -9.05 20.93 4.47
C PHE A 297 -8.68 19.93 5.56
N THR A 298 -9.63 19.07 5.94
CA THR A 298 -9.40 18.07 6.98
C THR A 298 -9.66 16.69 6.43
N PHE A 299 -8.61 15.87 6.33
CA PHE A 299 -8.80 14.45 6.11
C PHE A 299 -9.61 13.82 7.25
N PRO A 300 -10.46 12.82 6.99
CA PRO A 300 -11.03 11.98 8.04
C PRO A 300 -9.92 11.45 8.95
N ARG A 301 -10.21 11.20 10.21
CA ARG A 301 -9.22 10.77 11.20
C ARG A 301 -9.32 9.28 11.55
N ALA A 302 -10.45 8.68 11.23
CA ALA A 302 -10.72 7.29 11.49
C ALA A 302 -11.88 6.78 10.62
N VAL A 303 -11.96 5.48 10.48
CA VAL A 303 -13.09 4.78 9.85
C VAL A 303 -14.12 4.45 10.91
N SER A 304 -15.39 4.81 10.66
CA SER A 304 -16.51 4.39 11.50
C SER A 304 -16.91 2.94 11.17
N ARG A 305 -16.81 2.07 12.16
CA ARG A 305 -17.13 0.64 12.05
C ARG A 305 -18.56 0.29 12.48
N ARG A 306 -19.41 1.32 12.68
CA ARG A 306 -20.77 1.15 13.27
C ARG A 306 -21.73 0.38 12.35
N GLU A 307 -21.46 0.35 11.05
CA GLU A 307 -22.26 -0.31 10.03
C GLU A 307 -21.64 -1.63 9.55
N ILE A 308 -20.75 -2.22 10.34
CA ILE A 308 -20.32 -3.60 10.14
C ILE A 308 -21.34 -4.49 10.88
N GLU A 309 -22.07 -5.27 10.11
CA GLU A 309 -23.09 -6.17 10.62
C GLU A 309 -22.58 -7.61 10.65
N SER A 310 -22.65 -8.25 11.83
CA SER A 310 -22.35 -9.69 12.02
C SER A 310 -23.63 -10.50 11.86
N ASP A 311 -23.71 -11.35 10.85
CA ASP A 311 -24.88 -12.15 10.53
C ASP A 311 -24.68 -13.60 10.98
N GLY A 312 -25.50 -14.04 11.94
CA GLY A 312 -25.50 -15.42 12.46
C GLY A 312 -24.49 -15.71 13.59
N TYR A 313 -23.75 -14.71 14.06
CA TYR A 313 -22.83 -14.85 15.22
C TYR A 313 -22.76 -13.53 15.98
N MET A 314 -22.21 -13.60 17.20
CA MET A 314 -21.91 -12.42 18.00
C MET A 314 -20.46 -12.03 17.76
N SER A 315 -20.23 -10.85 17.17
CA SER A 315 -18.91 -10.24 17.10
C SER A 315 -18.62 -9.53 18.43
N GLY A 316 -17.43 -9.71 18.95
CA GLY A 316 -16.92 -9.00 20.12
C GLY A 316 -15.41 -9.00 20.07
N ASP A 317 -14.80 -7.98 20.66
CA ASP A 317 -13.35 -7.91 20.87
C ASP A 317 -12.93 -8.95 21.94
N PHE A 318 -13.22 -10.22 21.68
CA PHE A 318 -12.73 -11.32 22.48
C PHE A 318 -11.24 -11.52 22.20
N CYS A 319 -10.43 -10.69 22.81
CA CYS A 319 -9.00 -10.87 22.81
C CYS A 319 -8.62 -11.80 23.94
N LEU A 320 -8.11 -12.99 23.63
CA LEU A 320 -7.39 -13.79 24.60
C LEU A 320 -6.07 -13.06 24.91
N THR A 321 -6.13 -12.11 25.85
CA THR A 321 -4.91 -11.51 26.38
C THR A 321 -4.23 -12.52 27.28
N MET A 322 -3.17 -13.13 26.80
CA MET A 322 -2.28 -13.85 27.69
C MET A 322 -1.47 -12.80 28.49
N GLU A 323 -1.59 -12.84 29.81
CA GLU A 323 -0.74 -12.00 30.67
C GLU A 323 0.72 -12.36 30.43
N GLN A 324 1.47 -11.40 29.86
CA GLN A 324 2.88 -11.59 29.50
C GLN A 324 3.72 -12.14 30.68
N ASN A 325 3.41 -11.70 31.90
CA ASN A 325 4.06 -12.18 33.12
C ASN A 325 3.71 -13.63 33.43
N GLN A 326 2.50 -14.11 33.09
CA GLN A 326 2.14 -15.51 33.30
C GLN A 326 2.76 -16.42 32.23
N ILE A 327 2.85 -15.94 30.99
CA ILE A 327 3.59 -16.64 29.91
C ILE A 327 5.06 -16.75 30.27
N LEU A 328 5.69 -15.63 30.71
CA LEU A 328 7.08 -15.65 31.17
C LEU A 328 7.28 -16.60 32.34
N LYS A 329 6.37 -16.62 33.32
CA LYS A 329 6.43 -17.60 34.45
C LYS A 329 6.25 -19.05 33.97
N LEU A 330 5.40 -19.30 32.96
CA LEU A 330 5.21 -20.63 32.37
C LEU A 330 6.46 -21.04 31.56
N LEU A 331 7.01 -20.12 30.78
CA LEU A 331 8.22 -20.37 29.97
C LEU A 331 9.50 -20.42 30.80
N MET A 332 9.54 -19.70 31.94
CA MET A 332 10.68 -19.67 32.87
C MET A 332 10.49 -20.61 34.07
N GLY A 333 9.34 -21.26 34.15
CA GLY A 333 9.02 -22.19 35.26
C GLY A 333 9.78 -23.51 35.15
N GLU A 334 10.13 -24.10 36.29
CA GLU A 334 10.90 -25.32 36.44
C GLU A 334 10.34 -26.56 35.71
N ASN A 335 9.12 -26.46 35.14
CA ASN A 335 8.44 -27.55 34.45
C ASN A 335 8.73 -27.62 32.92
N LEU A 336 9.37 -26.62 32.34
CA LEU A 336 9.68 -26.61 30.89
C LEU A 336 11.12 -27.02 30.59
N TYR A 337 12.02 -26.90 31.57
CA TYR A 337 13.43 -27.23 31.41
C TYR A 337 13.90 -28.14 32.54
N ASP A 338 14.58 -29.22 32.18
CA ASP A 338 15.13 -30.20 33.11
C ASP A 338 16.27 -29.62 34.00
N SER A 339 16.74 -28.42 33.74
CA SER A 339 17.82 -27.73 34.45
C SER A 339 17.69 -26.22 34.35
N ARG A 340 18.09 -25.53 35.43
CA ARG A 340 18.15 -24.06 35.46
C ARG A 340 19.16 -23.46 34.48
N ASP A 341 20.12 -24.25 34.02
CA ASP A 341 21.18 -23.75 33.12
C ASP A 341 20.79 -23.73 31.65
N VAL A 342 19.59 -24.26 31.31
CA VAL A 342 19.13 -24.30 29.93
C VAL A 342 19.00 -22.91 29.31
N PHE A 343 18.62 -21.87 30.09
CA PHE A 343 18.51 -20.52 29.59
C PHE A 343 19.86 -19.98 29.09
N VAL A 344 20.98 -20.34 29.73
CA VAL A 344 22.33 -19.96 29.28
C VAL A 344 22.65 -20.58 27.92
N ARG A 345 22.28 -21.85 27.74
CA ARG A 345 22.43 -22.55 26.46
C ARG A 345 21.60 -21.90 25.36
N GLU A 346 20.34 -21.55 25.65
CA GLU A 346 19.45 -20.89 24.68
C GLU A 346 19.97 -19.49 24.32
N LEU A 347 20.44 -18.71 25.28
CA LEU A 347 21.05 -17.40 25.01
C LEU A 347 22.30 -17.53 24.14
N LEU A 348 23.16 -18.53 24.44
CA LEU A 348 24.36 -18.80 23.65
C LEU A 348 24.00 -19.23 22.23
N GLN A 349 23.03 -20.12 22.08
CA GLN A 349 22.57 -20.58 20.75
C GLN A 349 22.00 -19.42 19.95
N ASN A 350 21.14 -18.59 20.55
CA ASN A 350 20.59 -17.40 19.88
C ASN A 350 21.69 -16.41 19.45
N ALA A 351 22.74 -16.23 20.26
CA ALA A 351 23.85 -15.37 19.91
C ALA A 351 24.68 -15.95 18.74
N ILE A 352 24.88 -17.27 18.71
CA ILE A 352 25.57 -17.96 17.60
C ILE A 352 24.75 -17.82 16.33
N ASP A 353 23.44 -18.13 16.39
CA ASP A 353 22.56 -18.06 15.24
C ASP A 353 22.46 -16.65 14.67
N ALA A 354 22.34 -15.62 15.53
CA ALA A 354 22.36 -14.22 15.12
C ALA A 354 23.70 -13.82 14.46
N THR A 355 24.83 -14.33 14.97
CA THR A 355 26.16 -14.10 14.38
C THR A 355 26.26 -14.71 12.99
N LEU A 356 25.82 -15.95 12.84
CA LEU A 356 25.80 -16.65 11.54
C LEU A 356 24.88 -15.96 10.53
N LEU A 357 23.70 -15.55 10.97
CA LEU A 357 22.74 -14.80 10.13
C LEU A 357 23.35 -13.48 9.67
N ARG A 358 23.98 -12.73 10.58
CA ARG A 358 24.66 -11.48 10.22
C ARG A 358 25.79 -11.72 9.19
N GLY A 359 26.55 -12.80 9.32
CA GLY A 359 27.59 -13.17 8.36
C GLY A 359 27.04 -13.48 6.96
N GLN A 360 25.78 -13.93 6.88
CA GLN A 360 25.10 -14.14 5.59
C GLN A 360 24.54 -12.84 4.98
N MET A 361 24.13 -11.89 5.84
CA MET A 361 23.50 -10.63 5.39
C MET A 361 24.52 -9.50 5.14
N ASP A 362 25.68 -9.55 5.80
CA ASP A 362 26.72 -8.51 5.76
C ASP A 362 28.04 -9.13 5.33
N SER A 363 28.40 -9.00 4.05
CA SER A 363 29.64 -9.53 3.48
C SER A 363 30.93 -8.90 4.06
N SER A 364 30.81 -7.79 4.79
CA SER A 364 31.92 -7.15 5.51
C SER A 364 32.13 -7.74 6.90
N PHE A 365 31.16 -8.51 7.42
CA PHE A 365 31.22 -9.13 8.73
C PHE A 365 31.80 -10.55 8.61
N VAL A 366 32.83 -10.83 9.43
CA VAL A 366 33.50 -12.14 9.49
C VAL A 366 33.01 -12.83 10.76
N PRO A 367 32.18 -13.90 10.66
CA PRO A 367 31.63 -14.57 11.84
C PRO A 367 32.68 -15.12 12.81
N GLU A 368 33.86 -15.52 12.28
CA GLU A 368 34.99 -16.03 13.05
C GLU A 368 35.62 -14.97 13.96
N ASP A 369 35.45 -13.69 13.66
CA ASP A 369 35.92 -12.56 14.48
C ASP A 369 34.90 -12.15 15.57
N ALA A 370 33.69 -12.76 15.52
CA ALA A 370 32.66 -12.48 16.51
C ALA A 370 33.04 -13.03 17.88
N ARG A 371 32.72 -12.25 18.91
CA ARG A 371 33.02 -12.58 20.28
C ARG A 371 31.78 -12.52 21.15
N ILE A 372 31.62 -13.52 22.00
CA ILE A 372 30.59 -13.58 23.03
C ILE A 372 31.30 -13.56 24.38
N ASP A 373 31.06 -12.53 25.16
CA ASP A 373 31.66 -12.40 26.48
C ASP A 373 30.65 -12.76 27.57
N PHE A 374 31.05 -13.59 28.52
CA PHE A 374 30.27 -13.91 29.69
C PHE A 374 30.84 -13.15 30.91
N TRP A 375 29.94 -12.48 31.61
CA TRP A 375 30.28 -11.76 32.81
C TRP A 375 29.47 -12.30 33.98
N GLU A 376 30.14 -12.63 35.06
CA GLU A 376 29.53 -13.05 36.31
C GLU A 376 29.91 -12.05 37.40
N TRP A 377 28.94 -11.61 38.16
CA TRP A 377 29.17 -10.76 39.31
C TRP A 377 28.22 -11.11 40.43
N SER A 378 28.67 -10.98 41.68
CA SER A 378 27.85 -11.14 42.87
C SER A 378 27.50 -9.77 43.44
N ASP A 379 26.32 -9.64 44.00
CA ASP A 379 25.95 -8.44 44.74
C ASP A 379 26.65 -8.42 46.12
N SER A 380 26.43 -7.36 46.91
CA SER A 380 27.02 -7.21 48.24
C SER A 380 26.53 -8.25 49.26
N GLU A 381 25.48 -9.02 48.93
CA GLU A 381 24.90 -10.08 49.73
C GLU A 381 25.34 -11.48 49.26
N GLY A 382 26.18 -11.54 48.22
CA GLY A 382 26.70 -12.80 47.68
C GLY A 382 25.74 -13.56 46.74
N ASN A 383 24.65 -12.90 46.26
CA ASN A 383 23.77 -13.45 45.24
C ASN A 383 24.40 -13.26 43.86
N LEU A 384 24.29 -14.29 43.00
CA LEU A 384 24.73 -14.28 41.60
C LEU A 384 23.71 -13.55 40.72
#